data_bc6f8d84824db3980ee1d31d670de4a9
#
_entry.id   bc6f8d84824db3980ee1d31d670de4a9
#
_cell.length_a   1.000
_cell.length_b   1.000
_cell.length_c   1.000
_cell.angle_alpha   90.00
_cell.angle_beta   90.00
_cell.angle_gamma   90.00
#
_symmetry.space_group_name_H-M   'P 1'
#
loop_
_entity.id
_entity.type
_entity.pdbx_description
1 polymer ?
#
loop_
_entity_poly.entity_id
_entity_poly.type
_entity_poly.pdbx_seq_one_letter_code
_entity_poly.pdbx_strand_id
1 'polypeptide(L)'
;MRNFFYSNALWLSMIIGVVGYKWLHYGSPILPTLIFLMLFFTFCKIDPKDLRLRAWHWAVLAVQIGISIASYYLLLLLTHDVVVAQGLMMCFIMPTATAAPIIAGKLGGSIQNLTTFTLLSNFATAIVVPIFFPLIYQTAGMTFWPAFLLIISRISPLLLGPFVAAWLLRWGCDAYQ
;
A
#
# COMPACT_ATOMS: atom_id res chain seq x y z
N MET A 1 24.10 4.86 21.23
CA MET A 1 22.69 5.32 21.35
C MET A 1 21.99 5.39 19.97
N ARG A 2 22.58 5.98 18.93
CA ARG A 2 21.97 6.12 17.60
C ARG A 2 21.54 4.77 16.98
N ASN A 3 22.34 3.72 17.08
CA ASN A 3 22.02 2.40 16.52
C ASN A 3 20.89 1.68 17.29
N PHE A 4 20.75 1.93 18.59
CA PHE A 4 19.66 1.34 19.39
C PHE A 4 18.29 1.91 18.99
N PHE A 5 18.21 3.22 18.75
CA PHE A 5 16.97 3.84 18.29
C PHE A 5 16.58 3.38 16.88
N TYR A 6 17.54 3.23 15.97
CA TYR A 6 17.25 2.72 14.62
C TYR A 6 16.81 1.26 14.61
N SER A 7 17.38 0.43 15.50
CA SER A 7 17.01 -1.00 15.58
C SER A 7 15.62 -1.20 16.20
N ASN A 8 15.23 -0.34 17.15
CA ASN A 8 13.99 -0.45 17.89
C ASN A 8 12.92 0.59 17.51
N ALA A 9 13.16 1.37 16.46
CA ALA A 9 12.26 2.45 16.04
C ALA A 9 10.82 1.97 15.81
N LEU A 10 10.63 0.76 15.27
CA LEU A 10 9.33 0.18 14.99
C LEU A 10 8.56 -0.12 16.29
N TRP A 11 9.21 -0.76 17.26
CA TRP A 11 8.61 -1.05 18.55
C TRP A 11 8.30 0.21 19.35
N LEU A 12 9.23 1.18 19.31
CA LEU A 12 9.05 2.46 19.98
C LEU A 12 7.87 3.24 19.39
N SER A 13 7.72 3.26 18.07
CA SER A 13 6.61 3.93 17.40
C SER A 13 5.26 3.27 17.72
N MET A 14 5.22 1.93 17.82
CA MET A 14 4.01 1.22 18.25
C MET A 14 3.61 1.58 19.69
N ILE A 15 4.57 1.60 20.63
CA ILE A 15 4.32 1.96 22.03
C ILE A 15 3.83 3.42 22.13
N ILE A 16 4.49 4.33 21.43
CA ILE A 16 4.08 5.75 21.38
C ILE A 16 2.68 5.88 20.77
N GLY A 17 2.35 5.10 19.75
CA GLY A 17 1.02 5.08 19.13
C GLY A 17 -0.07 4.65 20.09
N VAL A 18 0.17 3.59 20.88
CA VAL A 18 -0.78 3.07 21.87
C VAL A 18 -0.95 4.05 23.03
N VAL A 19 0.15 4.57 23.59
CA VAL A 19 0.11 5.50 24.73
C VAL A 19 -0.45 6.87 24.32
N GLY A 20 -0.06 7.34 23.12
CA GLY A 20 -0.45 8.64 22.57
C GLY A 20 -1.81 8.65 21.84
N TYR A 21 -2.56 7.54 21.82
CA TYR A 21 -3.80 7.38 21.03
C TYR A 21 -4.76 8.58 21.15
N LYS A 22 -5.03 9.07 22.34
CA LYS A 22 -5.96 10.20 22.56
C LYS A 22 -5.48 11.50 21.91
N TRP A 23 -4.17 11.73 21.88
CA TRP A 23 -3.57 12.95 21.32
C TRP A 23 -3.34 12.83 19.83
N LEU A 24 -2.95 11.65 19.37
CA LEU A 24 -2.70 11.36 17.95
C LEU A 24 -3.99 11.34 17.12
N HIS A 25 -5.15 11.10 17.75
CA HIS A 25 -6.44 11.18 17.08
C HIS A 25 -6.70 12.57 16.45
N TYR A 26 -6.26 13.64 17.08
CA TYR A 26 -6.34 15.00 16.51
C TYR A 26 -5.46 15.19 15.27
N GLY A 27 -4.43 14.37 15.11
CA GLY A 27 -3.55 14.34 13.94
C GLY A 27 -4.07 13.47 12.78
N SER A 28 -5.21 12.83 12.92
CA SER A 28 -5.80 11.94 11.90
C SER A 28 -5.89 12.56 10.49
N PRO A 29 -6.26 13.85 10.30
CA PRO A 29 -6.29 14.45 8.97
C PRO A 29 -4.92 14.62 8.30
N ILE A 30 -3.82 14.50 9.06
CA ILE A 30 -2.44 14.60 8.54
C ILE A 30 -1.97 13.25 7.96
N LEU A 31 -2.60 12.14 8.36
CA LEU A 31 -2.24 10.77 7.94
C LEU A 31 -2.15 10.61 6.41
N PRO A 32 -3.12 11.03 5.59
CA PRO A 32 -3.03 10.92 4.14
C PRO A 32 -1.83 11.68 3.57
N THR A 33 -1.52 12.85 4.12
CA THR A 33 -0.37 13.66 3.69
C THR A 33 0.95 12.97 4.04
N LEU A 34 1.06 12.34 5.21
CA LEU A 34 2.24 11.58 5.60
C LEU A 34 2.44 10.34 4.72
N ILE A 35 1.36 9.63 4.38
CA ILE A 35 1.40 8.48 3.45
C ILE A 35 1.85 8.96 2.06
N PHE A 36 1.29 10.07 1.58
CA PHE A 36 1.69 10.68 0.31
C PHE A 36 3.19 11.01 0.29
N LEU A 37 3.70 11.69 1.31
CA LEU A 37 5.12 12.03 1.41
C LEU A 37 6.01 10.79 1.48
N MET A 38 5.62 9.78 2.26
CA MET A 38 6.36 8.52 2.36
C MET A 38 6.47 7.81 1.01
N LEU A 39 5.36 7.71 0.29
CA LEU A 39 5.34 7.12 -1.06
C LEU A 39 6.14 7.97 -2.06
N PHE A 40 5.99 9.29 -2.00
CA PHE A 40 6.72 10.23 -2.85
C PHE A 40 8.24 10.08 -2.69
N PHE A 41 8.77 10.10 -1.47
CA PHE A 41 10.20 9.90 -1.23
C PHE A 41 10.67 8.51 -1.64
N THR A 42 9.82 7.50 -1.51
CA THR A 42 10.12 6.15 -1.97
C THR A 42 10.26 6.11 -3.49
N PHE A 43 9.33 6.72 -4.21
CA PHE A 43 9.36 6.76 -5.69
C PHE A 43 10.50 7.62 -6.24
N CYS A 44 10.88 8.72 -5.54
CA CYS A 44 12.06 9.50 -5.91
C CYS A 44 13.37 8.70 -5.83
N LYS A 45 13.46 7.72 -4.93
CA LYS A 45 14.65 6.87 -4.78
C LYS A 45 14.75 5.74 -5.79
N ILE A 46 13.64 5.39 -6.45
CA ILE A 46 13.59 4.28 -7.41
C ILE A 46 14.04 4.79 -8.78
N ASP A 47 15.08 4.17 -9.35
CA ASP A 47 15.43 4.42 -10.74
C ASP A 47 14.57 3.54 -11.66
N PRO A 48 13.77 4.12 -12.58
CA PRO A 48 12.96 3.35 -13.52
C PRO A 48 13.78 2.39 -14.39
N LYS A 49 15.05 2.72 -14.64
CA LYS A 49 15.99 1.89 -15.41
C LYS A 49 16.37 0.59 -14.68
N ASP A 50 16.27 0.60 -13.36
CA ASP A 50 16.60 -0.54 -12.51
C ASP A 50 15.39 -1.47 -12.28
N LEU A 51 14.20 -1.08 -12.69
CA LEU A 51 12.98 -1.87 -12.53
C LEU A 51 12.97 -3.01 -13.55
N ARG A 52 13.23 -4.23 -13.07
CA ARG A 52 13.16 -5.45 -13.89
C ARG A 52 11.93 -6.26 -13.51
N LEU A 53 10.89 -6.18 -14.33
CA LEU A 53 9.71 -7.05 -14.20
C LEU A 53 10.10 -8.48 -14.62
N ARG A 54 9.88 -9.43 -13.72
CA ARG A 54 10.07 -10.86 -13.96
C ARG A 54 8.74 -11.59 -13.79
N ALA A 55 8.60 -12.74 -14.40
CA ALA A 55 7.38 -13.55 -14.35
C ALA A 55 6.94 -13.88 -12.91
N TRP A 56 7.88 -14.08 -11.98
CA TRP A 56 7.57 -14.36 -10.58
C TRP A 56 6.85 -13.21 -9.85
N HIS A 57 7.08 -11.95 -10.25
CA HIS A 57 6.36 -10.81 -9.66
C HIS A 57 4.85 -10.91 -9.92
N TRP A 58 4.49 -11.31 -11.14
CA TRP A 58 3.09 -11.53 -11.51
C TRP A 58 2.50 -12.75 -10.79
N ALA A 59 3.29 -13.82 -10.63
CA ALA A 59 2.86 -15.01 -9.90
C ALA A 59 2.55 -14.68 -8.43
N VAL A 60 3.46 -13.96 -7.74
CA VAL A 60 3.25 -13.55 -6.34
C VAL A 60 2.05 -12.61 -6.21
N LEU A 61 1.88 -11.67 -7.15
CA LEU A 61 0.73 -10.77 -7.18
C LEU A 61 -0.59 -11.55 -7.36
N ALA A 62 -0.62 -12.51 -8.29
CA ALA A 62 -1.79 -13.35 -8.50
C ALA A 62 -2.13 -14.20 -7.25
N VAL A 63 -1.11 -14.74 -6.58
CA VAL A 63 -1.28 -15.45 -5.30
C VAL A 63 -1.80 -14.51 -4.22
N GLN A 64 -1.28 -13.29 -4.11
CA GLN A 64 -1.75 -12.29 -3.16
C GLN A 64 -3.22 -11.95 -3.36
N ILE A 65 -3.63 -11.69 -4.60
CA ILE A 65 -5.04 -11.42 -4.94
C ILE A 65 -5.91 -12.66 -4.69
N GLY A 66 -5.44 -13.84 -5.10
CA GLY A 66 -6.14 -15.09 -4.89
C GLY A 66 -6.39 -15.42 -3.42
N ILE A 67 -5.37 -15.25 -2.57
CA ILE A 67 -5.49 -15.44 -1.11
C ILE A 67 -6.45 -14.40 -0.52
N SER A 68 -6.42 -13.16 -0.98
CA SER A 68 -7.33 -12.10 -0.53
C SER A 68 -8.79 -12.48 -0.80
N ILE A 69 -9.10 -12.92 -2.01
CA ILE A 69 -10.46 -13.36 -2.39
C ILE A 69 -10.85 -14.63 -1.62
N ALA A 70 -9.95 -15.61 -1.53
CA ALA A 70 -10.21 -16.85 -0.81
C ALA A 70 -10.47 -16.60 0.69
N SER A 71 -9.71 -15.69 1.31
CA SER A 71 -9.89 -15.31 2.71
C SER A 71 -11.24 -14.65 2.98
N TYR A 72 -11.75 -13.86 2.03
CA TYR A 72 -13.09 -13.27 2.12
C TYR A 72 -14.17 -14.34 2.18
N TYR A 73 -14.19 -15.26 1.20
CA TYR A 73 -15.19 -16.32 1.15
C TYR A 73 -15.09 -17.28 2.32
N LEU A 74 -13.85 -17.66 2.71
CA LEU A 74 -13.61 -18.54 3.85
C LEU A 74 -14.16 -17.93 5.14
N LEU A 75 -13.86 -16.67 5.40
CA LEU A 75 -14.29 -16.02 6.64
C LEU A 75 -15.78 -15.72 6.65
N LEU A 76 -16.35 -15.37 5.50
CA LEU A 76 -17.80 -15.21 5.35
C LEU A 76 -18.55 -16.52 5.67
N LEU A 77 -17.98 -17.66 5.28
CA LEU A 77 -18.54 -19.00 5.54
C LEU A 77 -18.45 -19.39 7.02
N LEU A 78 -17.36 -18.95 7.70
CA LEU A 78 -17.12 -19.27 9.10
C LEU A 78 -17.86 -18.35 10.08
N THR A 79 -17.92 -17.05 9.80
CA THR A 79 -18.42 -16.06 10.76
C THR A 79 -19.78 -15.50 10.38
N HIS A 80 -20.22 -15.66 9.12
CA HIS A 80 -21.41 -15.01 8.56
C HIS A 80 -21.41 -13.48 8.69
N ASP A 81 -20.25 -12.87 9.03
CA ASP A 81 -20.09 -11.45 9.20
C ASP A 81 -19.31 -10.85 8.01
N VAL A 82 -20.03 -10.08 7.21
CA VAL A 82 -19.49 -9.44 6.00
C VAL A 82 -18.39 -8.44 6.33
N VAL A 83 -18.52 -7.71 7.46
CA VAL A 83 -17.55 -6.67 7.83
C VAL A 83 -16.21 -7.29 8.22
N VAL A 84 -16.24 -8.38 8.97
CA VAL A 84 -15.03 -9.12 9.37
C VAL A 84 -14.36 -9.75 8.15
N ALA A 85 -15.14 -10.35 7.25
CA ALA A 85 -14.63 -10.95 6.02
C ALA A 85 -13.96 -9.90 5.10
N GLN A 86 -14.58 -8.73 4.96
CA GLN A 86 -14.01 -7.59 4.21
C GLN A 86 -12.72 -7.07 4.85
N GLY A 87 -12.68 -6.95 6.17
CA GLY A 87 -11.49 -6.54 6.91
C GLY A 87 -10.31 -7.45 6.65
N LEU A 88 -10.52 -8.78 6.71
CA LEU A 88 -9.46 -9.75 6.42
C LEU A 88 -9.01 -9.70 4.96
N MET A 89 -9.94 -9.61 4.01
CA MET A 89 -9.62 -9.44 2.60
C MET A 89 -8.73 -8.21 2.36
N MET A 90 -9.05 -7.07 3.00
CA MET A 90 -8.26 -5.86 2.91
C MET A 90 -6.84 -6.03 3.47
N CYS A 91 -6.66 -6.77 4.55
CA CYS A 91 -5.34 -7.06 5.10
C CYS A 91 -4.43 -7.78 4.09
N PHE A 92 -4.97 -8.70 3.29
CA PHE A 92 -4.20 -9.44 2.29
C PHE A 92 -3.99 -8.65 0.97
N ILE A 93 -4.95 -7.81 0.56
CA ILE A 93 -4.85 -7.04 -0.67
C ILE A 93 -3.95 -5.82 -0.53
N MET A 94 -3.70 -5.35 0.71
CA MET A 94 -2.86 -4.19 0.96
C MET A 94 -1.47 -4.36 0.34
N PRO A 95 -0.92 -3.26 -0.25
CA PRO A 95 0.40 -3.30 -0.87
C PRO A 95 1.49 -3.61 0.16
N THR A 96 2.56 -4.23 -0.30
CA THR A 96 3.72 -4.53 0.53
C THR A 96 4.35 -3.27 1.12
N ALA A 97 4.81 -3.38 2.37
CA ALA A 97 5.44 -2.26 3.07
C ALA A 97 6.67 -1.73 2.33
N THR A 98 6.80 -0.42 2.21
CA THR A 98 7.95 0.25 1.58
C THR A 98 9.28 -0.02 2.29
N ALA A 99 9.25 -0.48 3.53
CA ALA A 99 10.43 -0.90 4.29
C ALA A 99 10.92 -2.32 3.92
N ALA A 100 10.09 -3.14 3.28
CA ALA A 100 10.42 -4.53 2.96
C ALA A 100 11.69 -4.68 2.09
N PRO A 101 11.93 -3.89 1.03
CA PRO A 101 13.18 -3.95 0.27
C PRO A 101 14.43 -3.68 1.11
N ILE A 102 14.35 -2.75 2.06
CA ILE A 102 15.48 -2.39 2.92
C ILE A 102 15.80 -3.54 3.88
N ILE A 103 14.77 -4.15 4.45
CA ILE A 103 14.92 -5.29 5.36
C ILE A 103 15.47 -6.51 4.61
N ALA A 104 14.93 -6.81 3.44
CA ALA A 104 15.41 -7.90 2.60
C ALA A 104 16.86 -7.71 2.17
N GLY A 105 17.28 -6.49 1.85
CA GLY A 105 18.68 -6.17 1.54
C GLY A 105 19.62 -6.47 2.71
N LYS A 106 19.21 -6.20 3.95
CA LYS A 106 19.97 -6.55 5.15
C LYS A 106 20.08 -8.07 5.37
N LEU A 107 19.13 -8.84 4.87
CA LEU A 107 19.09 -10.30 4.93
C LEU A 107 19.79 -10.97 3.73
N GLY A 108 20.47 -10.19 2.86
CA GLY A 108 21.14 -10.71 1.68
C GLY A 108 20.26 -10.91 0.46
N GLY A 109 19.00 -10.43 0.51
CA GLY A 109 18.07 -10.45 -0.62
C GLY A 109 18.29 -9.31 -1.61
N SER A 110 17.67 -9.42 -2.80
CA SER A 110 17.76 -8.40 -3.83
C SER A 110 16.80 -7.23 -3.54
N ILE A 111 17.36 -6.09 -3.13
CA ILE A 111 16.60 -4.84 -2.92
C ILE A 111 15.84 -4.46 -4.18
N GLN A 112 16.50 -4.53 -5.34
CA GLN A 112 15.94 -4.14 -6.63
C GLN A 112 14.68 -4.93 -7.00
N ASN A 113 14.72 -6.26 -6.88
CA ASN A 113 13.59 -7.11 -7.19
C ASN A 113 12.40 -6.83 -6.27
N LEU A 114 12.67 -6.65 -4.98
CA LEU A 114 11.60 -6.40 -4.02
C LEU A 114 11.03 -4.98 -4.13
N THR A 115 11.84 -3.99 -4.49
CA THR A 115 11.38 -2.64 -4.82
C THR A 115 10.46 -2.65 -6.04
N THR A 116 10.83 -3.39 -7.09
CA THR A 116 9.99 -3.59 -8.28
C THR A 116 8.64 -4.23 -7.90
N PHE A 117 8.67 -5.27 -7.05
CA PHE A 117 7.45 -5.91 -6.57
C PHE A 117 6.57 -4.96 -5.74
N THR A 118 7.16 -4.18 -4.83
CA THR A 118 6.43 -3.20 -4.03
C THR A 118 5.74 -2.16 -4.90
N LEU A 119 6.42 -1.67 -5.93
CA LEU A 119 5.83 -0.74 -6.90
C LEU A 119 4.65 -1.38 -7.64
N LEU A 120 4.86 -2.59 -8.17
CA LEU A 120 3.82 -3.34 -8.89
C LEU A 120 2.61 -3.61 -8.00
N SER A 121 2.84 -4.02 -6.75
CA SER A 121 1.79 -4.27 -5.76
C SER A 121 0.99 -3.00 -5.44
N ASN A 122 1.64 -1.83 -5.32
CA ASN A 122 0.95 -0.55 -5.13
C ASN A 122 0.02 -0.22 -6.31
N PHE A 123 0.50 -0.37 -7.55
CA PHE A 123 -0.33 -0.13 -8.73
C PHE A 123 -1.48 -1.13 -8.83
N ALA A 124 -1.21 -2.41 -8.59
CA ALA A 124 -2.23 -3.43 -8.62
C ALA A 124 -3.33 -3.16 -7.58
N THR A 125 -2.96 -2.82 -6.36
CA THR A 125 -3.91 -2.48 -5.29
C THR A 125 -4.75 -1.25 -5.66
N ALA A 126 -4.13 -0.23 -6.27
CA ALA A 126 -4.83 0.97 -6.72
C ALA A 126 -5.94 0.69 -7.75
N ILE A 127 -5.80 -0.39 -8.52
CA ILE A 127 -6.79 -0.83 -9.52
C ILE A 127 -7.77 -1.83 -8.91
N VAL A 128 -7.24 -2.82 -8.19
CA VAL A 128 -8.03 -3.96 -7.68
C VAL A 128 -9.00 -3.52 -6.59
N VAL A 129 -8.58 -2.66 -5.65
CA VAL A 129 -9.44 -2.21 -4.54
C VAL A 129 -10.68 -1.48 -5.03
N PRO A 130 -10.62 -0.48 -5.93
CA PRO A 130 -11.82 0.18 -6.43
C PRO A 130 -12.79 -0.74 -7.19
N ILE A 131 -12.29 -1.81 -7.80
CA ILE A 131 -13.12 -2.78 -8.53
C ILE A 131 -13.80 -3.75 -7.56
N PHE A 132 -13.03 -4.37 -6.67
CA PHE A 132 -13.54 -5.43 -5.80
C PHE A 132 -14.36 -4.89 -4.63
N PHE A 133 -14.01 -3.73 -4.08
CA PHE A 133 -14.70 -3.19 -2.93
C PHE A 133 -16.17 -2.88 -3.19
N PRO A 134 -16.57 -2.21 -4.31
CA PRO A 134 -17.99 -1.99 -4.61
C PRO A 134 -18.75 -3.28 -4.94
N LEU A 135 -18.08 -4.31 -5.48
CA LEU A 135 -18.71 -5.60 -5.78
C LEU A 135 -19.11 -6.36 -4.51
N ILE A 136 -18.29 -6.22 -3.47
CA ILE A 136 -18.48 -6.92 -2.21
C ILE A 136 -19.31 -6.09 -1.23
N TYR A 137 -19.17 -4.76 -1.29
CA TYR A 137 -19.82 -3.80 -0.38
C TYR A 137 -21.16 -3.33 -0.94
N GLN A 138 -22.13 -4.23 -1.05
CA GLN A 138 -23.51 -3.89 -1.44
C GLN A 138 -24.32 -3.30 -0.27
N THR A 139 -23.73 -2.46 0.57
CA THR A 139 -24.44 -1.90 1.71
C THR A 139 -25.03 -0.54 1.34
N ALA A 140 -26.28 -0.30 1.74
CA ALA A 140 -27.02 0.95 1.72
C ALA A 140 -27.42 1.51 0.35
N GLY A 141 -27.87 0.68 -0.61
CA GLY A 141 -28.57 1.20 -1.80
C GLY A 141 -27.71 1.96 -2.81
N MET A 142 -26.38 1.92 -2.68
CA MET A 142 -25.48 2.49 -3.68
C MET A 142 -25.25 1.50 -4.83
N THR A 143 -25.49 1.97 -6.04
CA THR A 143 -25.14 1.23 -7.26
C THR A 143 -23.61 1.14 -7.41
N PHE A 144 -23.12 0.13 -8.13
CA PHE A 144 -21.69 -0.10 -8.38
C PHE A 144 -20.93 1.15 -8.85
N TRP A 145 -21.47 1.89 -9.82
CA TRP A 145 -20.81 3.05 -10.41
C TRP A 145 -20.51 4.20 -9.43
N PRO A 146 -21.46 4.70 -8.63
CA PRO A 146 -21.16 5.72 -7.63
C PRO A 146 -20.14 5.28 -6.59
N ALA A 147 -20.24 4.03 -6.13
CA ALA A 147 -19.27 3.47 -5.17
C ALA A 147 -17.87 3.36 -5.78
N PHE A 148 -17.75 2.86 -7.01
CA PHE A 148 -16.49 2.77 -7.74
C PHE A 148 -15.84 4.15 -7.93
N LEU A 149 -16.60 5.13 -8.42
CA LEU A 149 -16.10 6.50 -8.63
C LEU A 149 -15.67 7.16 -7.31
N LEU A 150 -16.43 6.96 -6.24
CA LEU A 150 -16.10 7.50 -4.93
C LEU A 150 -14.80 6.90 -4.40
N ILE A 151 -14.60 5.59 -4.54
CA ILE A 151 -13.39 4.92 -4.05
C ILE A 151 -12.18 5.31 -4.89
N ILE A 152 -12.31 5.29 -6.22
CA ILE A 152 -11.19 5.65 -7.10
C ILE A 152 -10.79 7.12 -6.92
N SER A 153 -11.74 8.03 -6.75
CA SER A 153 -11.45 9.45 -6.49
C SER A 153 -10.73 9.69 -5.17
N ARG A 154 -10.92 8.83 -4.18
CA ARG A 154 -10.26 8.91 -2.87
C ARG A 154 -8.90 8.24 -2.84
N ILE A 155 -8.77 7.06 -3.46
CA ILE A 155 -7.56 6.23 -3.40
C ILE A 155 -6.56 6.62 -4.48
N SER A 156 -7.04 6.95 -5.69
CA SER A 156 -6.17 7.28 -6.83
C SER A 156 -5.21 8.45 -6.55
N PRO A 157 -5.64 9.59 -6.00
CA PRO A 157 -4.70 10.69 -5.72
C PRO A 157 -3.67 10.31 -4.66
N LEU A 158 -4.01 9.43 -3.72
CA LEU A 158 -3.12 9.01 -2.66
C LEU A 158 -2.02 8.04 -3.13
N LEU A 159 -2.34 7.15 -4.07
CA LEU A 159 -1.40 6.14 -4.58
C LEU A 159 -0.69 6.57 -5.86
N LEU A 160 -1.42 7.17 -6.82
CA LEU A 160 -0.87 7.61 -8.10
C LEU A 160 -0.26 9.02 -8.03
N GLY A 161 -0.78 9.89 -7.17
CA GLY A 161 -0.29 11.25 -6.99
C GLY A 161 1.20 11.34 -6.68
N PRO A 162 1.71 10.61 -5.68
CA PRO A 162 3.14 10.58 -5.36
C PRO A 162 4.01 10.09 -6.51
N PHE A 163 3.50 9.12 -7.28
CA PHE A 163 4.20 8.58 -8.45
C PHE A 163 4.33 9.62 -9.56
N VAL A 164 3.22 10.28 -9.92
CA VAL A 164 3.20 11.34 -10.93
C VAL A 164 4.08 12.52 -10.49
N ALA A 165 4.00 12.92 -9.22
CA ALA A 165 4.81 14.00 -8.66
C ALA A 165 6.32 13.66 -8.72
N ALA A 166 6.71 12.44 -8.36
CA ALA A 166 8.10 12.00 -8.44
C ALA A 166 8.60 11.94 -9.89
N TRP A 167 7.76 11.49 -10.82
CA TRP A 167 8.07 11.44 -12.23
C TRP A 167 8.27 12.84 -12.85
N LEU A 168 7.38 13.79 -12.53
CA LEU A 168 7.47 15.18 -12.99
C LEU A 168 8.72 15.87 -12.48
N LEU A 169 9.09 15.67 -11.20
CA LEU A 169 10.32 16.22 -10.65
C LEU A 169 11.56 15.69 -11.38
N ARG A 170 11.58 14.40 -11.68
CA ARG A 170 12.69 13.79 -12.42
C ARG A 170 12.82 14.35 -13.81
N TRP A 171 11.70 14.47 -14.53
CA TRP A 171 11.69 15.05 -15.86
C TRP A 171 12.16 16.51 -15.88
N GLY A 172 11.80 17.27 -14.84
CA GLY A 172 12.31 18.62 -14.65
C GLY A 172 13.81 18.67 -14.37
N CYS A 173 14.36 17.73 -13.60
CA CYS A 173 15.80 17.66 -13.32
C CYS A 173 16.61 17.21 -14.54
N ASP A 174 16.10 16.25 -15.32
CA ASP A 174 16.76 15.79 -16.56
C ASP A 174 16.73 16.85 -17.68
N ALA A 175 15.77 17.78 -17.64
CA ALA A 175 15.70 18.90 -18.58
C ALA A 175 16.71 20.04 -18.29
N TYR A 176 17.35 20.02 -17.11
CA TYR A 176 18.36 21.02 -16.69
C TYR A 176 19.81 20.50 -16.75
N GLN A 177 20.03 19.24 -17.13
CA GLN A 177 21.35 18.66 -17.43
C GLN A 177 21.58 18.56 -18.94
#